data_1b2dd59e3935f945fb5efca8ce5975fc
#
_entry.id   1b2dd59e3935f945fb5efca8ce5975fc
#
_cell.length_a   1.000
_cell.length_b   1.000
_cell.length_c   1.000
_cell.angle_alpha   90.00
_cell.angle_beta   90.00
_cell.angle_gamma   90.00
#
_symmetry.space_group_name_H-M   'P 1'
#
loop_
_entity.id
_entity.type
_entity.pdbx_description
1 polymer ?
#
loop_
_entity_poly.entity_id
_entity_poly.type
_entity_poly.pdbx_seq_one_letter_code
_entity_poly.pdbx_strand_id
1 'polypeptide(L)'
;PVFDIDYWISFAKSYAESIGLMLDSGAVYCWDNPIAAGVKCKYTERDIRGYLDRYAKDGDITDVWIWYEQTGSSSYEIYIGYA
;
A
#
# COMPACT_ATOMS: atom_id res chain seq x y z
N PRO A 1 14.23 11.33 -14.04
CA PRO A 1 12.82 11.24 -13.67
C PRO A 1 12.65 11.18 -12.16
N VAL A 2 11.61 11.82 -11.68
CA VAL A 2 11.28 11.86 -10.25
C VAL A 2 10.25 10.78 -9.97
N PHE A 3 10.50 9.99 -8.92
CA PHE A 3 9.52 9.02 -8.48
C PHE A 3 8.44 9.74 -7.67
N ASP A 4 7.19 9.56 -8.07
CA ASP A 4 6.05 10.22 -7.42
C ASP A 4 5.41 9.26 -6.41
N ILE A 5 5.86 9.31 -5.18
CA ILE A 5 5.33 8.44 -4.12
C ILE A 5 3.85 8.73 -3.82
N ASP A 6 3.45 9.98 -3.93
CA ASP A 6 2.05 10.33 -3.64
C ASP A 6 1.09 9.74 -4.67
N TYR A 7 1.54 9.63 -5.93
CA TYR A 7 0.77 8.91 -6.95
C TYR A 7 0.51 7.46 -6.51
N TRP A 8 1.56 6.79 -6.02
CA TRP A 8 1.45 5.39 -5.64
C TRP A 8 0.59 5.18 -4.40
N ILE A 9 0.63 6.10 -3.45
CA ILE A 9 -0.25 6.06 -2.28
C ILE A 9 -1.70 6.25 -2.72
N SER A 10 -1.97 7.20 -3.59
CA SER A 10 -3.32 7.43 -4.14
C SER A 10 -3.80 6.23 -4.95
N PHE A 11 -2.93 5.66 -5.77
CA PHE A 11 -3.25 4.44 -6.53
C PHE A 11 -3.67 3.31 -5.60
N ALA A 12 -2.88 3.07 -4.54
CA ALA A 12 -3.15 1.99 -3.61
C ALA A 12 -4.49 2.19 -2.89
N LYS A 13 -4.78 3.41 -2.47
CA LYS A 13 -6.05 3.72 -1.81
C LYS A 13 -7.23 3.53 -2.75
N SER A 14 -7.12 4.00 -3.98
CA SER A 14 -8.18 3.83 -4.98
C SER A 14 -8.40 2.36 -5.32
N TYR A 15 -7.32 1.60 -5.46
CA TYR A 15 -7.42 0.18 -5.74
C TYR A 15 -8.10 -0.56 -4.59
N ALA A 16 -7.71 -0.26 -3.35
CA ALA A 16 -8.33 -0.87 -2.17
C ALA A 16 -9.85 -0.68 -2.17
N GLU A 17 -10.30 0.55 -2.40
CA GLU A 17 -11.73 0.84 -2.47
C GLU A 17 -12.42 0.10 -3.61
N SER A 18 -11.75 0.00 -4.76
CA SER A 18 -12.34 -0.65 -5.95
C SER A 18 -12.59 -2.14 -5.73
N ILE A 19 -11.87 -2.78 -4.80
CA ILE A 19 -12.04 -4.20 -4.50
C ILE A 19 -12.78 -4.45 -3.18
N GLY A 20 -13.39 -3.40 -2.61
CA GLY A 20 -14.30 -3.54 -1.49
C GLY A 20 -13.71 -3.32 -0.11
N LEU A 21 -12.46 -2.90 -0.01
CA LEU A 21 -11.87 -2.56 1.28
C LEU A 21 -12.23 -1.14 1.66
N MET A 22 -12.39 -0.89 2.96
CA MET A 22 -12.67 0.46 3.48
C MET A 22 -11.37 1.13 3.90
N LEU A 23 -11.23 2.40 3.58
CA LEU A 23 -10.10 3.20 4.04
C LEU A 23 -10.40 3.71 5.45
N ASP A 24 -9.52 3.37 6.39
CA ASP A 24 -9.66 3.71 7.80
C ASP A 24 -8.29 4.08 8.35
N SER A 25 -8.10 5.36 8.67
CA SER A 25 -6.83 5.84 9.19
C SER A 25 -6.43 5.22 10.54
N GLY A 26 -7.34 4.50 11.19
CA GLY A 26 -7.06 3.75 12.41
C GLY A 26 -6.47 2.37 12.16
N ALA A 27 -6.46 1.88 10.92
CA ALA A 27 -5.95 0.56 10.57
C ALA A 27 -4.42 0.59 10.43
N VAL A 28 -3.72 0.90 11.53
CA VAL A 28 -2.26 1.11 11.53
C VAL A 28 -1.53 0.27 12.59
N TYR A 29 -2.18 -0.77 13.10
CA TYR A 29 -1.60 -1.59 14.17
C TYR A 29 -1.08 -2.93 13.69
N CYS A 30 -1.52 -3.39 12.53
CA CYS A 30 -1.05 -4.63 11.91
C CYS A 30 -0.66 -4.35 10.47
N TRP A 31 0.52 -4.80 10.07
CA TRP A 31 0.97 -4.69 8.67
C TRP A 31 1.96 -5.81 8.39
N ASP A 32 2.05 -6.18 7.12
CA ASP A 32 3.05 -7.12 6.65
C ASP A 32 4.32 -6.38 6.22
N ASN A 33 5.30 -7.08 5.68
CA ASN A 33 6.53 -6.45 5.22
C ASN A 33 6.21 -5.30 4.28
N PRO A 34 6.85 -4.13 4.45
CA PRO A 34 6.60 -3.00 3.56
C PRO A 34 7.01 -3.31 2.13
N ILE A 35 6.38 -2.60 1.21
CA ILE A 35 6.62 -2.75 -0.22
C ILE A 35 7.68 -1.73 -0.63
N ALA A 36 8.76 -2.20 -1.24
CA ALA A 36 9.80 -1.33 -1.75
C ALA A 36 9.27 -0.52 -2.94
N ALA A 37 9.54 0.78 -2.92
CA ALA A 37 9.11 1.70 -3.97
C ALA A 37 10.23 2.70 -4.25
N GLY A 38 10.35 3.11 -5.51
CA GLY A 38 11.37 4.05 -5.93
C GLY A 38 11.73 3.86 -7.38
N VAL A 39 12.66 4.69 -7.86
CA VAL A 39 13.04 4.69 -9.28
C VAL A 39 13.63 3.37 -9.76
N LYS A 40 14.15 2.55 -8.84
CA LYS A 40 14.76 1.26 -9.19
C LYS A 40 13.84 0.07 -8.96
N CYS A 41 12.63 0.30 -8.45
CA CYS A 41 11.70 -0.77 -8.11
C CYS A 41 10.74 -1.01 -9.27
N LYS A 42 10.69 -2.26 -9.75
CA LYS A 42 9.90 -2.62 -10.95
C LYS A 42 8.51 -3.15 -10.60
N TYR A 43 8.33 -3.61 -9.36
CA TYR A 43 7.18 -4.42 -9.02
C TYR A 43 6.23 -3.75 -8.03
N THR A 44 6.33 -2.43 -7.88
CA THR A 44 5.54 -1.67 -6.91
C THR A 44 4.04 -1.89 -7.15
N GLU A 45 3.59 -1.75 -8.38
CA GLU A 45 2.16 -1.96 -8.68
C GLU A 45 1.73 -3.39 -8.42
N ARG A 46 2.52 -4.35 -8.88
CA ARG A 46 2.22 -5.77 -8.68
C ARG A 46 2.07 -6.10 -7.20
N ASP A 47 2.98 -5.60 -6.38
CA ASP A 47 3.00 -5.91 -4.96
C ASP A 47 1.85 -5.23 -4.23
N ILE A 48 1.53 -3.98 -4.58
CA ILE A 48 0.37 -3.27 -4.01
C ILE A 48 -0.90 -4.06 -4.31
N ARG A 49 -1.12 -4.43 -5.58
CA ARG A 49 -2.31 -5.20 -5.97
C ARG A 49 -2.35 -6.54 -5.25
N GLY A 50 -1.22 -7.23 -5.18
CA GLY A 50 -1.15 -8.55 -4.55
C GLY A 50 -1.49 -8.51 -3.06
N TYR A 51 -0.97 -7.54 -2.33
CA TYR A 51 -1.28 -7.37 -0.91
C TYR A 51 -2.76 -7.09 -0.71
N LEU A 52 -3.29 -6.12 -1.45
CA LEU A 52 -4.68 -5.70 -1.29
C LEU A 52 -5.66 -6.79 -1.74
N ASP A 53 -5.36 -7.51 -2.81
CA ASP A 53 -6.19 -8.64 -3.25
C ASP A 53 -6.26 -9.70 -2.17
N ARG A 54 -5.14 -10.00 -1.52
CA ARG A 54 -5.10 -10.99 -0.45
C ARG A 54 -5.93 -10.54 0.74
N TYR A 55 -5.82 -9.26 1.12
CA TYR A 55 -6.61 -8.73 2.24
C TYR A 55 -8.09 -8.71 1.92
N ALA A 56 -8.47 -8.38 0.70
CA ALA A 56 -9.88 -8.35 0.29
C ALA A 56 -10.53 -9.73 0.32
N LYS A 57 -9.72 -10.80 0.15
CA LYS A 57 -10.22 -12.18 0.20
C LYS A 57 -10.27 -12.75 1.62
N ASP A 58 -9.62 -12.08 2.56
CA ASP A 58 -9.59 -12.53 3.95
C ASP A 58 -10.84 -12.02 4.66
N GLY A 59 -11.69 -12.94 5.10
CA GLY A 59 -12.96 -12.59 5.75
C GLY A 59 -12.82 -11.83 7.07
N ASP A 60 -11.62 -11.84 7.65
CA ASP A 60 -11.35 -11.14 8.92
C ASP A 60 -10.79 -9.74 8.70
N ILE A 61 -10.55 -9.33 7.45
CA ILE A 61 -10.02 -8.00 7.14
C ILE A 61 -11.07 -7.23 6.34
N THR A 62 -11.43 -6.03 6.85
CA THR A 62 -12.39 -5.16 6.18
C THR A 62 -11.80 -3.79 5.87
N ASP A 63 -10.81 -3.35 6.64
CA ASP A 63 -10.28 -1.99 6.60
C ASP A 63 -8.79 -2.01 6.33
N VAL A 64 -8.31 -1.01 5.60
CA VAL A 64 -6.88 -0.81 5.35
C VAL A 64 -6.54 0.67 5.45
N TRP A 65 -5.26 0.94 5.71
CA TRP A 65 -4.70 2.27 5.59
C TRP A 65 -3.33 2.16 4.94
N ILE A 66 -2.94 3.18 4.18
CA ILE A 66 -1.71 3.11 3.38
C ILE A 66 -0.90 4.37 3.65
N TRP A 67 0.38 4.16 3.98
CA TRP A 67 1.32 5.26 4.20
C TRP A 67 2.69 4.82 3.74
N TYR A 68 3.66 5.72 3.84
CA TYR A 68 5.03 5.40 3.41
C TYR A 68 6.06 6.00 4.35
N GLU A 69 7.27 5.45 4.28
CA GLU A 69 8.46 6.04 4.86
C GLU A 69 9.50 6.21 3.77
N GLN A 70 10.21 7.32 3.77
CA GLN A 70 11.29 7.57 2.83
C GLN A 70 12.57 6.95 3.39
N THR A 71 13.26 6.15 2.57
CA THR A 71 14.47 5.43 2.98
C THR A 71 15.71 5.97 2.30
N GLY A 72 15.56 6.82 1.31
CA GLY A 72 16.66 7.45 0.58
C GLY A 72 16.14 8.58 -0.29
N SER A 73 17.00 9.18 -1.11
CA SER A 73 16.60 10.33 -1.93
C SER A 73 15.52 9.99 -2.96
N SER A 74 15.48 8.74 -3.42
CA SER A 74 14.50 8.27 -4.42
C SER A 74 13.97 6.89 -4.07
N SER A 75 13.97 6.54 -2.79
CA SER A 75 13.52 5.23 -2.34
C SER A 75 12.61 5.37 -1.14
N TYR A 76 11.60 4.50 -1.09
CA TYR A 76 10.54 4.54 -0.11
C TYR A 76 10.12 3.11 0.25
N GLU A 77 9.45 3.00 1.38
CA GLU A 77 8.73 1.78 1.76
C GLU A 77 7.27 2.14 1.95
N ILE A 78 6.39 1.38 1.29
CA ILE A 78 4.95 1.56 1.39
C ILE A 78 4.41 0.55 2.37
N TYR A 79 3.67 1.03 3.36
CA TYR A 79 3.03 0.22 4.39
C TYR A 79 1.54 0.13 4.12
N ILE A 80 0.99 -1.07 4.25
CA ILE A 80 -0.46 -1.28 4.19
C ILE A 80 -0.87 -1.88 5.53
N GLY A 81 -1.50 -1.05 6.36
CA GLY A 81 -2.10 -1.50 7.61
C GLY A 81 -3.45 -2.12 7.34
N TYR A 82 -3.84 -3.09 8.17
CA TYR A 82 -5.12 -3.77 8.00
C TYR A 82 -5.79 -4.04 9.35
N ALA A 83 -7.10 -4.13 9.29
CA ALA A 83 -7.90 -4.44 10.47
C ALA A 83 -9.18 -5.20 10.10
#